data_17ef51bf3088da106f09960bf96ef122
#
_entry.id   17ef51bf3088da106f09960bf96ef122
#
_cell.length_a   1.000
_cell.length_b   1.000
_cell.length_c   1.000
_cell.angle_alpha   90.00
_cell.angle_beta   90.00
_cell.angle_gamma   90.00
#
_symmetry.space_group_name_H-M   'P 1'
#
loop_
_entity.id
_entity.type
_entity.pdbx_description
1 polymer ?
#
loop_
_entity_poly.entity_id
_entity_poly.type
_entity_poly.pdbx_seq_one_letter_code
_entity_poly.pdbx_strand_id
1 'polypeptide(L)'
;MAESVAYPEPMSILIAEDNEAQRRYLCELLASEFPEFVPVLPAADGEEAVEIALRERPTLSILDIQMPKLSGVKAAKAIWKEFPEGRIIFWTQFPHEIYINEIRKIVKSTEPTPTYGFIHKNNPENRLLRFIGAVLEDGADMIDPAFKDSFQRPLLTEFESEALRYLALGLSNWAIARKCSLSNRGVESRLAALYEKLFTSSAAGTDCEAYDKLAYNTRTRAFFEALRRGLINSDELETAEKELEKWFERDRKKFSDDGLLK
;
A
#
# COMPACT_ATOMS: atom_id res chain seq x y z
N MET A 1 -33.63 -19.27 -0.07
CA MET A 1 -33.75 -18.38 -1.26
C MET A 1 -32.95 -17.16 -0.91
N ALA A 2 -31.76 -17.01 -1.52
CA ALA A 2 -30.95 -15.81 -1.33
C ALA A 2 -31.69 -14.66 -2.03
N GLU A 3 -31.97 -13.57 -1.32
CA GLU A 3 -32.41 -12.33 -1.92
C GLU A 3 -31.33 -11.84 -2.87
N SER A 4 -31.65 -11.78 -4.16
CA SER A 4 -30.71 -11.17 -5.15
C SER A 4 -30.57 -9.71 -4.78
N VAL A 5 -29.36 -9.31 -4.41
CA VAL A 5 -29.00 -7.91 -4.27
C VAL A 5 -29.20 -7.26 -5.65
N ALA A 6 -30.23 -6.45 -5.79
CA ALA A 6 -30.47 -5.71 -7.03
C ALA A 6 -29.40 -4.61 -7.14
N TYR A 7 -28.45 -4.79 -8.04
CA TYR A 7 -27.50 -3.74 -8.40
C TYR A 7 -28.21 -2.65 -9.22
N PRO A 8 -27.81 -1.37 -9.05
CA PRO A 8 -28.32 -0.32 -9.91
C PRO A 8 -27.88 -0.57 -11.37
N GLU A 9 -28.81 -0.59 -12.28
CA GLU A 9 -28.54 -0.64 -13.73
C GLU A 9 -28.04 0.72 -14.24
N PRO A 10 -27.06 0.77 -15.17
CA PRO A 10 -26.33 -0.36 -15.76
C PRO A 10 -25.15 -0.82 -14.89
N MET A 11 -24.98 -2.14 -14.78
CA MET A 11 -23.81 -2.73 -14.10
C MET A 11 -22.58 -2.62 -15.01
N SER A 12 -21.48 -2.05 -14.51
CA SER A 12 -20.25 -1.90 -15.27
C SER A 12 -19.02 -2.25 -14.45
N ILE A 13 -17.95 -2.65 -15.11
CA ILE A 13 -16.64 -2.93 -14.50
C ILE A 13 -15.60 -1.98 -15.07
N LEU A 14 -14.89 -1.26 -14.21
CA LEU A 14 -13.71 -0.48 -14.55
C LEU A 14 -12.45 -1.35 -14.44
N ILE A 15 -11.56 -1.30 -15.43
CA ILE A 15 -10.25 -1.95 -15.40
C ILE A 15 -9.18 -0.90 -15.61
N ALA A 16 -8.35 -0.67 -14.60
CA ALA A 16 -7.21 0.23 -14.66
C ALA A 16 -5.89 -0.57 -14.62
N GLU A 17 -5.16 -0.52 -15.72
CA GLU A 17 -3.95 -1.28 -15.98
C GLU A 17 -3.12 -0.55 -17.03
N ASP A 18 -1.86 -0.25 -16.77
CA ASP A 18 -0.99 0.49 -17.71
C ASP A 18 -0.48 -0.39 -18.86
N ASN A 19 -0.34 -1.69 -18.62
CA ASN A 19 0.04 -2.63 -19.69
C ASN A 19 -1.16 -2.90 -20.61
N GLU A 20 -1.08 -2.42 -21.86
CA GLU A 20 -2.16 -2.53 -22.84
C GLU A 20 -2.59 -3.98 -23.09
N ALA A 21 -1.65 -4.93 -23.16
CA ALA A 21 -1.96 -6.33 -23.43
C ALA A 21 -2.73 -6.97 -22.25
N GLN A 22 -2.34 -6.69 -21.00
CA GLN A 22 -3.01 -7.16 -19.80
C GLN A 22 -4.39 -6.51 -19.67
N ARG A 23 -4.50 -5.21 -19.91
CA ARG A 23 -5.77 -4.48 -19.90
C ARG A 23 -6.76 -5.04 -20.88
N ARG A 24 -6.34 -5.22 -22.14
CA ARG A 24 -7.18 -5.82 -23.20
C ARG A 24 -7.62 -7.25 -22.84
N TYR A 25 -6.69 -8.08 -22.39
CA TYR A 25 -6.99 -9.44 -21.94
C TYR A 25 -8.08 -9.48 -20.87
N LEU A 26 -7.95 -8.64 -19.81
CA LEU A 26 -8.97 -8.57 -18.76
C LEU A 26 -10.33 -8.07 -19.30
N CYS A 27 -10.34 -7.07 -20.17
CA CYS A 27 -11.58 -6.57 -20.76
C CYS A 27 -12.31 -7.66 -21.55
N GLU A 28 -11.59 -8.40 -22.39
CA GLU A 28 -12.14 -9.50 -23.19
C GLU A 28 -12.65 -10.65 -22.28
N LEU A 29 -11.85 -11.04 -21.29
CA LEU A 29 -12.21 -12.07 -20.33
C LEU A 29 -13.48 -11.71 -19.54
N LEU A 30 -13.53 -10.51 -18.97
CA LEU A 30 -14.67 -10.13 -18.13
C LEU A 30 -15.93 -9.88 -18.94
N ALA A 31 -15.84 -9.35 -20.16
CA ALA A 31 -16.98 -9.22 -21.04
C ALA A 31 -17.56 -10.58 -21.47
N SER A 32 -16.72 -11.63 -21.54
CA SER A 32 -17.16 -13.00 -21.86
C SER A 32 -17.78 -13.71 -20.67
N GLU A 33 -17.14 -13.61 -19.49
CA GLU A 33 -17.52 -14.39 -18.30
C GLU A 33 -18.61 -13.73 -17.44
N PHE A 34 -18.73 -12.40 -17.55
CA PHE A 34 -19.73 -11.59 -16.83
C PHE A 34 -20.51 -10.69 -17.80
N PRO A 35 -21.31 -11.26 -18.73
CA PRO A 35 -22.00 -10.49 -19.75
C PRO A 35 -23.03 -9.49 -19.20
N GLU A 36 -23.48 -9.65 -17.97
CA GLU A 36 -24.34 -8.72 -17.25
C GLU A 36 -23.64 -7.42 -16.86
N PHE A 37 -22.32 -7.42 -16.76
CA PHE A 37 -21.49 -6.25 -16.42
C PHE A 37 -20.93 -5.58 -17.68
N VAL A 38 -21.79 -5.14 -18.56
CA VAL A 38 -21.41 -4.40 -19.77
C VAL A 38 -21.97 -2.99 -19.69
N PRO A 39 -21.13 -1.94 -19.87
CA PRO A 39 -19.81 -1.94 -20.47
C PRO A 39 -18.66 -2.26 -19.51
N VAL A 40 -17.59 -2.87 -20.04
CA VAL A 40 -16.28 -2.90 -19.40
C VAL A 40 -15.54 -1.61 -19.78
N LEU A 41 -15.05 -0.87 -18.80
CA LEU A 41 -14.48 0.47 -18.95
C LEU A 41 -12.95 0.41 -18.74
N PRO A 42 -12.14 0.50 -19.81
CA PRO A 42 -10.69 0.49 -19.67
C PRO A 42 -10.13 1.86 -19.25
N ALA A 43 -9.09 1.85 -18.42
CA ALA A 43 -8.25 3.00 -18.06
C ALA A 43 -6.77 2.61 -18.16
N ALA A 44 -5.93 3.49 -18.72
CA ALA A 44 -4.51 3.24 -18.91
C ALA A 44 -3.63 3.76 -17.75
N ASP A 45 -4.20 4.50 -16.83
CA ASP A 45 -3.51 5.04 -15.66
C ASP A 45 -4.49 5.38 -14.53
N GLY A 46 -3.94 5.75 -13.38
CA GLY A 46 -4.77 6.02 -12.20
C GLY A 46 -5.59 7.31 -12.27
N GLU A 47 -5.19 8.32 -13.03
CA GLU A 47 -5.97 9.55 -13.19
C GLU A 47 -7.20 9.28 -14.06
N GLU A 48 -7.03 8.58 -15.18
CA GLU A 48 -8.12 8.13 -16.04
C GLU A 48 -9.09 7.22 -15.28
N ALA A 49 -8.55 6.31 -14.44
CA ALA A 49 -9.37 5.45 -13.58
C ALA A 49 -10.26 6.24 -12.63
N VAL A 50 -9.74 7.28 -11.98
CA VAL A 50 -10.53 8.15 -11.09
C VAL A 50 -11.61 8.89 -11.89
N GLU A 51 -11.27 9.47 -13.03
CA GLU A 51 -12.23 10.20 -13.87
C GLU A 51 -13.40 9.30 -14.28
N ILE A 52 -13.09 8.10 -14.79
CA ILE A 52 -14.13 7.13 -15.20
C ILE A 52 -14.94 6.67 -13.99
N ALA A 53 -14.30 6.31 -12.87
CA ALA A 53 -15.00 5.82 -11.69
C ALA A 53 -15.99 6.85 -11.11
N LEU A 54 -15.63 8.12 -11.09
CA LEU A 54 -16.51 9.17 -10.57
C LEU A 54 -17.65 9.53 -11.51
N ARG A 55 -17.43 9.40 -12.82
CA ARG A 55 -18.45 9.67 -13.84
C ARG A 55 -19.44 8.51 -13.98
N GLU A 56 -18.93 7.29 -14.10
CA GLU A 56 -19.74 6.10 -14.46
C GLU A 56 -20.20 5.30 -13.24
N ARG A 57 -19.58 5.50 -12.06
CA ARG A 57 -19.86 4.78 -10.81
C ARG A 57 -19.94 3.26 -11.01
N PRO A 58 -18.87 2.61 -11.49
CA PRO A 58 -18.90 1.19 -11.81
C PRO A 58 -19.22 0.34 -10.58
N THR A 59 -19.89 -0.79 -10.80
CA THR A 59 -20.19 -1.76 -9.74
C THR A 59 -18.93 -2.35 -9.11
N LEU A 60 -17.88 -2.48 -9.93
CA LEU A 60 -16.57 -2.95 -9.52
C LEU A 60 -15.47 -2.19 -10.27
N SER A 61 -14.41 -1.82 -9.57
CA SER A 61 -13.16 -1.33 -10.18
C SER A 61 -12.03 -2.32 -9.90
N ILE A 62 -11.33 -2.78 -10.95
CA ILE A 62 -10.12 -3.60 -10.83
C ILE A 62 -8.93 -2.69 -11.14
N LEU A 63 -8.05 -2.48 -10.16
CA LEU A 63 -6.95 -1.52 -10.26
C LEU A 63 -5.61 -2.21 -10.09
N ASP A 64 -4.67 -2.02 -11.04
CA ASP A 64 -3.27 -2.26 -10.70
C ASP A 64 -2.79 -1.23 -9.70
N ILE A 65 -1.86 -1.64 -8.83
CA ILE A 65 -1.26 -0.74 -7.83
C ILE A 65 -0.24 0.19 -8.48
N GLN A 66 0.58 -0.35 -9.38
CA GLN A 66 1.68 0.39 -10.01
C GLN A 66 1.28 0.88 -11.39
N MET A 67 0.78 2.09 -11.46
CA MET A 67 0.42 2.77 -12.69
C MET A 67 1.09 4.14 -12.79
N PRO A 68 1.34 4.66 -13.99
CA PRO A 68 1.83 6.02 -14.21
C PRO A 68 0.84 7.07 -13.73
N LYS A 69 1.29 8.30 -13.59
CA LYS A 69 0.57 9.49 -13.11
C LYS A 69 0.04 9.33 -11.69
N LEU A 70 -0.86 8.37 -11.44
CA LEU A 70 -1.46 8.10 -10.14
C LEU A 70 -1.47 6.60 -9.86
N SER A 71 -0.90 6.17 -8.72
CA SER A 71 -0.93 4.76 -8.31
C SER A 71 -2.36 4.30 -7.99
N GLY A 72 -2.65 2.99 -8.16
CA GLY A 72 -3.97 2.44 -7.86
C GLY A 72 -4.41 2.64 -6.41
N VAL A 73 -3.47 2.70 -5.45
CA VAL A 73 -3.79 3.03 -4.05
C VAL A 73 -4.29 4.47 -3.92
N LYS A 74 -3.63 5.42 -4.58
CA LYS A 74 -4.06 6.82 -4.59
C LYS A 74 -5.36 7.01 -5.37
N ALA A 75 -5.53 6.28 -6.47
CA ALA A 75 -6.79 6.24 -7.23
C ALA A 75 -7.94 5.73 -6.36
N ALA A 76 -7.76 4.60 -5.66
CA ALA A 76 -8.74 4.06 -4.72
C ALA A 76 -9.11 5.07 -3.62
N LYS A 77 -8.11 5.77 -3.05
CA LYS A 77 -8.35 6.84 -2.06
C LYS A 77 -9.23 7.96 -2.62
N ALA A 78 -8.97 8.39 -3.85
CA ALA A 78 -9.76 9.44 -4.50
C ALA A 78 -11.17 8.96 -4.83
N ILE A 79 -11.32 7.72 -5.31
CA ILE A 79 -12.62 7.10 -5.61
C ILE A 79 -13.45 6.96 -4.34
N TRP A 80 -12.93 6.32 -3.29
CA TRP A 80 -13.66 6.09 -2.04
C TRP A 80 -13.98 7.35 -1.25
N LYS A 81 -13.26 8.44 -1.47
CA LYS A 81 -13.59 9.73 -0.88
C LYS A 81 -14.92 10.28 -1.40
N GLU A 82 -15.23 10.09 -2.67
CA GLU A 82 -16.42 10.62 -3.34
C GLU A 82 -17.48 9.51 -3.60
N PHE A 83 -17.08 8.25 -3.59
CA PHE A 83 -17.91 7.07 -3.82
C PHE A 83 -17.47 5.92 -2.89
N PRO A 84 -17.75 6.00 -1.57
CA PRO A 84 -17.30 5.01 -0.59
C PRO A 84 -17.91 3.62 -0.76
N GLU A 85 -19.08 3.50 -1.39
CA GLU A 85 -19.72 2.21 -1.69
C GLU A 85 -19.07 1.48 -2.88
N GLY A 86 -18.21 2.14 -3.62
CA GLY A 86 -17.51 1.56 -4.79
C GLY A 86 -16.62 0.37 -4.38
N ARG A 87 -16.86 -0.79 -4.98
CA ARG A 87 -16.05 -1.99 -4.74
C ARG A 87 -14.77 -1.91 -5.54
N ILE A 88 -13.63 -2.23 -4.91
CA ILE A 88 -12.32 -2.19 -5.56
C ILE A 88 -11.57 -3.49 -5.36
N ILE A 89 -11.08 -4.09 -6.44
CA ILE A 89 -10.11 -5.18 -6.41
C ILE A 89 -8.73 -4.64 -6.83
N PHE A 90 -7.73 -4.79 -5.97
CA PHE A 90 -6.35 -4.57 -6.33
C PHE A 90 -5.78 -5.83 -6.97
N TRP A 91 -5.45 -5.75 -8.26
CA TRP A 91 -4.88 -6.83 -9.05
C TRP A 91 -3.43 -6.51 -9.36
N THR A 92 -2.48 -7.08 -8.59
CA THR A 92 -1.09 -6.64 -8.62
C THR A 92 -0.10 -7.79 -8.71
N GLN A 93 1.05 -7.51 -9.32
CA GLN A 93 2.18 -8.44 -9.37
C GLN A 93 3.10 -8.31 -8.15
N PHE A 94 3.14 -7.14 -7.51
CA PHE A 94 4.09 -6.83 -6.44
C PHE A 94 3.39 -6.58 -5.10
N PRO A 95 3.46 -7.53 -4.16
CA PRO A 95 2.81 -7.42 -2.86
C PRO A 95 3.63 -6.60 -1.87
N HIS A 96 3.99 -5.37 -2.22
CA HIS A 96 4.73 -4.51 -1.29
C HIS A 96 3.84 -4.13 -0.11
N GLU A 97 4.32 -4.42 1.09
CA GLU A 97 3.56 -4.19 2.34
C GLU A 97 3.20 -2.72 2.56
N ILE A 98 3.96 -1.81 1.99
CA ILE A 98 3.66 -0.37 2.06
C ILE A 98 2.29 -0.05 1.45
N TYR A 99 1.96 -0.63 0.31
CA TYR A 99 0.66 -0.42 -0.34
C TYR A 99 -0.49 -1.05 0.45
N ILE A 100 -0.26 -2.27 0.99
CA ILE A 100 -1.23 -2.94 1.86
C ILE A 100 -1.52 -2.09 3.10
N ASN A 101 -0.48 -1.54 3.73
CA ASN A 101 -0.61 -0.68 4.90
C ASN A 101 -1.36 0.62 4.58
N GLU A 102 -1.12 1.21 3.40
CA GLU A 102 -1.81 2.41 2.97
C GLU A 102 -3.29 2.13 2.68
N ILE A 103 -3.61 1.04 1.96
CA ILE A 103 -4.99 0.61 1.71
C ILE A 103 -5.73 0.37 3.03
N ARG A 104 -5.15 -0.36 3.98
CA ARG A 104 -5.75 -0.60 5.30
C ARG A 104 -6.01 0.69 6.08
N LYS A 105 -5.16 1.71 5.97
CA LYS A 105 -5.37 3.03 6.56
C LYS A 105 -6.55 3.76 5.90
N ILE A 106 -6.61 3.73 4.56
CA ILE A 106 -7.69 4.36 3.79
C ILE A 106 -9.03 3.71 4.14
N VAL A 107 -9.13 2.39 4.04
CA VAL A 107 -10.35 1.62 4.36
C VAL A 107 -10.83 1.92 5.78
N LYS A 108 -9.92 1.94 6.76
CA LYS A 108 -10.26 2.23 8.16
C LYS A 108 -10.77 3.66 8.39
N SER A 109 -10.42 4.60 7.53
CA SER A 109 -10.80 6.02 7.64
C SER A 109 -11.96 6.42 6.73
N THR A 110 -12.49 5.48 5.93
CA THR A 110 -13.60 5.73 5.00
C THR A 110 -14.92 5.22 5.58
N GLU A 111 -15.96 6.04 5.53
CA GLU A 111 -17.31 5.70 6.02
C GLU A 111 -18.34 5.90 4.89
N PRO A 112 -19.19 4.90 4.59
CA PRO A 112 -19.17 3.52 5.13
C PRO A 112 -17.89 2.79 4.73
N THR A 113 -17.52 1.74 5.49
CA THR A 113 -16.34 0.92 5.17
C THR A 113 -16.49 0.30 3.79
N PRO A 114 -15.58 0.60 2.85
CA PRO A 114 -15.67 0.09 1.48
C PRO A 114 -15.35 -1.39 1.39
N THR A 115 -15.98 -2.09 0.46
CA THR A 115 -15.63 -3.47 0.11
C THR A 115 -14.44 -3.50 -0.83
N TYR A 116 -13.45 -4.33 -0.52
CA TYR A 116 -12.25 -4.45 -1.35
C TYR A 116 -11.72 -5.88 -1.47
N GLY A 117 -11.00 -6.13 -2.55
CA GLY A 117 -10.26 -7.35 -2.78
C GLY A 117 -8.79 -7.10 -3.04
N PHE A 118 -7.94 -8.08 -2.74
CA PHE A 118 -6.50 -8.02 -3.02
C PHE A 118 -6.02 -9.34 -3.59
N ILE A 119 -5.69 -9.38 -4.87
CA ILE A 119 -5.33 -10.61 -5.60
C ILE A 119 -4.04 -10.45 -6.41
N HIS A 120 -3.23 -11.51 -6.44
CA HIS A 120 -1.97 -11.53 -7.18
C HIS A 120 -2.20 -11.84 -8.66
N LYS A 121 -1.53 -11.09 -9.58
CA LYS A 121 -1.64 -11.27 -11.04
C LYS A 121 -1.26 -12.67 -11.53
N ASN A 122 -0.40 -13.39 -10.80
CA ASN A 122 0.01 -14.76 -11.16
C ASN A 122 -1.04 -15.84 -10.83
N ASN A 123 -2.22 -15.47 -10.31
CA ASN A 123 -3.28 -16.46 -10.10
C ASN A 123 -3.83 -16.96 -11.44
N PRO A 124 -4.21 -18.24 -11.50
CA PRO A 124 -4.88 -18.77 -12.69
C PRO A 124 -6.25 -18.06 -12.87
N GLU A 125 -6.67 -17.96 -14.13
CA GLU A 125 -7.89 -17.27 -14.55
C GLU A 125 -9.14 -17.71 -13.76
N ASN A 126 -9.35 -19.00 -13.58
CA ASN A 126 -10.48 -19.53 -12.85
C ASN A 126 -10.52 -19.07 -11.37
N ARG A 127 -9.37 -18.75 -10.80
CA ARG A 127 -9.29 -18.20 -9.44
C ARG A 127 -9.59 -16.71 -9.42
N LEU A 128 -9.12 -15.98 -10.41
CA LEU A 128 -9.46 -14.56 -10.58
C LEU A 128 -10.98 -14.38 -10.74
N LEU A 129 -11.61 -15.18 -11.60
CA LEU A 129 -13.05 -15.13 -11.84
C LEU A 129 -13.86 -15.44 -10.58
N ARG A 130 -13.50 -16.48 -9.81
CA ARG A 130 -14.14 -16.77 -8.51
C ARG A 130 -13.96 -15.66 -7.50
N PHE A 131 -12.79 -15.04 -7.50
CA PHE A 131 -12.48 -13.93 -6.60
C PHE A 131 -13.35 -12.71 -6.91
N ILE A 132 -13.49 -12.38 -8.19
CA ILE A 132 -14.36 -11.29 -8.67
C ILE A 132 -15.82 -11.59 -8.32
N GLY A 133 -16.30 -12.81 -8.60
CA GLY A 133 -17.67 -13.23 -8.25
C GLY A 133 -17.95 -13.06 -6.74
N ALA A 134 -17.06 -13.52 -5.87
CA ALA A 134 -17.24 -13.39 -4.42
C ALA A 134 -17.29 -11.91 -3.96
N VAL A 135 -16.46 -11.03 -4.51
CA VAL A 135 -16.52 -9.58 -4.19
C VAL A 135 -17.83 -8.95 -4.69
N LEU A 136 -18.32 -9.38 -5.86
CA LEU A 136 -19.57 -8.90 -6.44
C LEU A 136 -20.79 -9.43 -5.69
N GLU A 137 -20.87 -10.73 -5.46
CA GLU A 137 -22.06 -11.38 -4.90
C GLU A 137 -22.18 -11.20 -3.39
N ASP A 138 -21.09 -11.48 -2.66
CA ASP A 138 -21.12 -11.52 -1.19
C ASP A 138 -20.86 -10.14 -0.56
N GLY A 139 -20.33 -9.17 -1.31
CA GLY A 139 -19.90 -7.87 -0.78
C GLY A 139 -18.87 -8.01 0.35
N ALA A 140 -18.13 -9.10 0.35
CA ALA A 140 -17.15 -9.42 1.38
C ALA A 140 -15.73 -9.06 0.94
N ASP A 141 -14.92 -8.61 1.90
CA ASP A 141 -13.50 -8.40 1.65
C ASP A 141 -12.81 -9.72 1.32
N MET A 142 -12.10 -9.74 0.20
CA MET A 142 -11.39 -10.91 -0.27
C MET A 142 -9.89 -10.67 -0.33
N ILE A 143 -9.12 -11.45 0.42
CA ILE A 143 -7.66 -11.38 0.44
C ILE A 143 -7.06 -12.69 -0.05
N ASP A 144 -6.27 -12.62 -1.12
CA ASP A 144 -5.50 -13.78 -1.59
C ASP A 144 -4.60 -14.31 -0.46
N PRO A 145 -4.57 -15.62 -0.19
CA PRO A 145 -3.69 -16.22 0.79
C PRO A 145 -2.23 -15.79 0.71
N ALA A 146 -1.73 -15.45 -0.49
CA ALA A 146 -0.37 -14.93 -0.67
C ALA A 146 -0.10 -13.62 0.10
N PHE A 147 -1.15 -12.84 0.40
CA PHE A 147 -1.04 -11.56 1.12
C PHE A 147 -1.51 -11.64 2.58
N LYS A 148 -2.06 -12.78 3.00
CA LYS A 148 -2.68 -12.93 4.32
C LYS A 148 -1.77 -12.49 5.47
N ASP A 149 -0.51 -12.92 5.45
CA ASP A 149 0.45 -12.56 6.49
C ASP A 149 0.68 -11.03 6.54
N SER A 150 0.81 -10.39 5.37
CA SER A 150 1.01 -8.94 5.28
C SER A 150 -0.19 -8.16 5.82
N PHE A 151 -1.41 -8.66 5.60
CA PHE A 151 -2.63 -8.07 6.16
C PHE A 151 -2.78 -8.28 7.67
N GLN A 152 -2.18 -9.32 8.24
CA GLN A 152 -2.23 -9.61 9.69
C GLN A 152 -1.17 -8.84 10.48
N ARG A 153 -0.11 -8.37 9.84
CA ARG A 153 0.97 -7.64 10.53
C ARG A 153 0.50 -6.31 11.12
N PRO A 154 1.12 -5.86 12.25
CA PRO A 154 0.82 -4.57 12.83
C PRO A 154 1.11 -3.43 11.84
N LEU A 155 0.18 -2.48 11.76
CA LEU A 155 0.38 -1.26 10.96
C LEU A 155 1.53 -0.42 11.54
N LEU A 156 2.37 0.10 10.67
CA LEU A 156 3.33 1.13 11.05
C LEU A 156 2.61 2.47 11.23
N THR A 157 2.94 3.17 12.31
CA THR A 157 2.53 4.56 12.50
C THR A 157 3.23 5.45 11.47
N GLU A 158 2.75 6.67 11.30
CA GLU A 158 3.38 7.66 10.41
C GLU A 158 4.84 7.90 10.77
N PHE A 159 5.12 8.10 12.07
CA PHE A 159 6.50 8.24 12.55
C PHE A 159 7.36 7.00 12.24
N GLU A 160 6.85 5.78 12.46
CA GLU A 160 7.60 4.55 12.19
C GLU A 160 7.92 4.39 10.71
N SER A 161 7.00 4.74 9.82
CA SER A 161 7.22 4.74 8.37
C SER A 161 8.25 5.79 7.95
N GLU A 162 8.16 7.00 8.53
CA GLU A 162 9.11 8.07 8.28
C GLU A 162 10.50 7.75 8.83
N ALA A 163 10.57 7.27 10.06
CA ALA A 163 11.83 6.85 10.69
C ALA A 163 12.52 5.73 9.91
N LEU A 164 11.75 4.80 9.35
CA LEU A 164 12.29 3.72 8.52
C LEU A 164 12.97 4.26 7.25
N ARG A 165 12.38 5.27 6.58
CA ARG A 165 13.02 5.97 5.46
C ARG A 165 14.31 6.67 5.87
N TYR A 166 14.32 7.38 7.02
CA TYR A 166 15.53 8.03 7.52
C TYR A 166 16.62 7.03 7.92
N LEU A 167 16.24 5.89 8.49
CA LEU A 167 17.17 4.78 8.75
C LEU A 167 17.80 4.26 7.46
N ALA A 168 16.99 4.09 6.42
CA ALA A 168 17.44 3.63 5.11
C ALA A 168 18.42 4.62 4.45
N LEU A 169 18.18 5.91 4.63
CA LEU A 169 19.06 6.99 4.17
C LEU A 169 20.30 7.23 5.10
N GLY A 170 20.46 6.42 6.14
CA GLY A 170 21.65 6.46 6.99
C GLY A 170 21.65 7.53 8.09
N LEU A 171 20.53 8.21 8.37
CA LEU A 171 20.49 9.25 9.42
C LEU A 171 20.78 8.66 10.82
N SER A 172 21.57 9.37 11.61
CA SER A 172 21.74 9.05 13.03
C SER A 172 20.48 9.33 13.84
N ASN A 173 20.37 8.70 15.03
CA ASN A 173 19.23 8.97 15.95
C ASN A 173 19.15 10.46 16.32
N TRP A 174 20.28 11.13 16.45
CA TRP A 174 20.36 12.56 16.69
C TRP A 174 19.74 13.38 15.54
N ALA A 175 20.07 13.03 14.28
CA ALA A 175 19.52 13.71 13.11
C ALA A 175 18.00 13.47 12.98
N ILE A 176 17.52 12.25 13.23
CA ILE A 176 16.10 11.90 13.28
C ILE A 176 15.38 12.69 14.37
N ALA A 177 15.96 12.74 15.60
CA ALA A 177 15.40 13.49 16.72
C ALA A 177 15.20 14.97 16.36
N ARG A 178 16.21 15.57 15.75
CA ARG A 178 16.18 16.98 15.34
C ARG A 178 15.16 17.23 14.22
N LYS A 179 15.14 16.36 13.19
CA LYS A 179 14.20 16.44 12.08
C LYS A 179 12.74 16.32 12.53
N CYS A 180 12.47 15.42 13.48
CA CYS A 180 11.12 15.13 13.99
C CYS A 180 10.76 15.95 15.24
N SER A 181 11.60 16.90 15.69
CA SER A 181 11.39 17.69 16.90
C SER A 181 11.20 16.83 18.15
N LEU A 182 12.00 15.78 18.28
CA LEU A 182 11.97 14.83 19.42
C LEU A 182 13.29 14.87 20.20
N SER A 183 13.29 14.31 21.42
CA SER A 183 14.53 13.99 22.14
C SER A 183 15.17 12.71 21.58
N ASN A 184 16.50 12.55 21.73
CA ASN A 184 17.21 11.31 21.35
C ASN A 184 16.58 10.10 22.02
N ARG A 185 16.25 10.18 23.33
CA ARG A 185 15.59 9.10 24.07
C ARG A 185 14.19 8.78 23.50
N GLY A 186 13.47 9.81 23.05
CA GLY A 186 12.16 9.64 22.41
C GLY A 186 12.28 8.89 21.08
N VAL A 187 13.33 9.16 20.28
CA VAL A 187 13.62 8.43 19.04
C VAL A 187 14.01 7.00 19.34
N GLU A 188 14.91 6.76 20.30
CA GLU A 188 15.34 5.41 20.68
C GLU A 188 14.17 4.52 21.12
N SER A 189 13.27 5.04 21.94
CA SER A 189 12.06 4.32 22.36
C SER A 189 11.15 3.96 21.19
N ARG A 190 10.94 4.88 20.25
CA ARG A 190 10.09 4.65 19.07
C ARG A 190 10.74 3.72 18.06
N LEU A 191 12.07 3.80 17.90
CA LEU A 191 12.79 2.86 17.06
C LEU A 191 12.77 1.44 17.66
N ALA A 192 12.84 1.29 18.96
CA ALA A 192 12.69 0.00 19.62
C ALA A 192 11.32 -0.63 19.31
N ALA A 193 10.24 0.15 19.38
CA ALA A 193 8.89 -0.30 19.00
C ALA A 193 8.78 -0.66 17.51
N LEU A 194 9.43 0.11 16.64
CA LEU A 194 9.51 -0.21 15.20
C LEU A 194 10.25 -1.55 14.97
N TYR A 195 11.40 -1.75 15.62
CA TYR A 195 12.16 -3.00 15.50
C TYR A 195 11.37 -4.20 16.00
N GLU A 196 10.65 -4.07 17.08
CA GLU A 196 9.75 -5.11 17.59
C GLU A 196 8.72 -5.50 16.52
N LYS A 197 8.02 -4.54 15.91
CA LYS A 197 7.06 -4.79 14.83
C LYS A 197 7.69 -5.43 13.59
N LEU A 198 8.93 -5.07 13.26
CA LEU A 198 9.62 -5.63 12.09
C LEU A 198 10.04 -7.09 12.32
N PHE A 199 10.42 -7.45 13.54
CA PHE A 199 11.01 -8.77 13.83
C PHE A 199 10.01 -9.79 14.39
N THR A 200 8.88 -9.37 14.97
CA THR A 200 7.86 -10.28 15.54
C THR A 200 7.24 -11.22 14.51
N SER A 201 7.36 -10.92 13.21
CA SER A 201 6.78 -11.73 12.13
C SER A 201 7.75 -12.72 11.50
N SER A 202 8.97 -12.84 12.01
CA SER A 202 9.89 -13.86 11.52
C SER A 202 9.53 -15.21 12.16
N ALA A 203 9.03 -16.15 11.34
CA ALA A 203 8.62 -17.50 11.76
C ALA A 203 9.79 -18.39 12.23
N ALA A 204 10.93 -17.83 12.59
CA ALA A 204 12.05 -18.50 13.23
C ALA A 204 11.84 -18.49 14.74
N GLY A 205 11.22 -19.59 15.22
CA GLY A 205 10.93 -19.79 16.64
C GLY A 205 12.15 -19.75 17.53
N THR A 206 11.99 -19.04 18.58
CA THR A 206 12.21 -19.33 20.01
C THR A 206 13.59 -19.35 20.64
N ASP A 207 14.71 -19.64 20.02
CA ASP A 207 16.01 -19.64 20.76
C ASP A 207 17.12 -18.77 20.12
N CYS A 208 16.84 -18.18 18.98
CA CYS A 208 17.78 -17.32 18.23
C CYS A 208 17.76 -15.84 18.67
N GLU A 209 16.72 -15.36 19.36
CA GLU A 209 16.54 -13.91 19.60
C GLU A 209 17.69 -13.23 20.35
N ALA A 210 18.27 -13.91 21.34
CA ALA A 210 19.37 -13.35 22.12
C ALA A 210 20.69 -13.37 21.32
N TYR A 211 20.94 -14.44 20.56
CA TYR A 211 22.11 -14.57 19.71
C TYR A 211 22.02 -13.62 18.51
N ASP A 212 20.85 -13.49 17.88
CA ASP A 212 20.61 -12.58 16.77
C ASP A 212 20.81 -11.11 17.17
N LYS A 213 20.40 -10.72 18.37
CA LYS A 213 20.64 -9.36 18.91
C LYS A 213 22.13 -9.05 19.09
N LEU A 214 22.97 -10.07 19.38
CA LEU A 214 24.40 -9.91 19.53
C LEU A 214 25.16 -10.02 18.19
N ALA A 215 24.66 -10.87 17.27
CA ALA A 215 25.31 -11.16 16.00
C ALA A 215 25.06 -10.10 14.94
N TYR A 216 23.92 -9.41 14.97
CA TYR A 216 23.52 -8.49 13.92
C TYR A 216 23.36 -7.05 14.43
N ASN A 217 23.77 -6.09 13.59
CA ASN A 217 23.40 -4.69 13.81
C ASN A 217 21.90 -4.54 13.56
N THR A 218 21.14 -4.26 14.63
CA THR A 218 19.67 -4.15 14.61
C THR A 218 19.17 -3.17 13.54
N ARG A 219 19.89 -2.06 13.33
CA ARG A 219 19.56 -1.03 12.34
C ARG A 219 19.68 -1.57 10.91
N THR A 220 20.80 -2.24 10.61
CA THR A 220 21.03 -2.87 9.30
C THR A 220 20.02 -3.98 9.04
N ARG A 221 19.71 -4.79 10.07
CA ARG A 221 18.72 -5.85 9.97
C ARG A 221 17.31 -5.30 9.73
N ALA A 222 16.93 -4.20 10.39
CA ALA A 222 15.65 -3.52 10.16
C ALA A 222 15.54 -2.99 8.73
N PHE A 223 16.61 -2.41 8.19
CA PHE A 223 16.65 -1.97 6.80
C PHE A 223 16.47 -3.14 5.82
N PHE A 224 17.21 -4.23 6.03
CA PHE A 224 17.07 -5.44 5.20
C PHE A 224 15.63 -6.01 5.25
N GLU A 225 15.04 -6.08 6.45
CA GLU A 225 13.67 -6.56 6.62
C GLU A 225 12.65 -5.64 5.95
N ALA A 226 12.87 -4.33 6.02
CA ALA A 226 12.03 -3.35 5.35
C ALA A 226 12.07 -3.49 3.81
N LEU A 227 13.26 -3.73 3.23
CA LEU A 227 13.41 -4.00 1.81
C LEU A 227 12.69 -5.31 1.41
N ARG A 228 12.95 -6.38 2.17
CA ARG A 228 12.36 -7.71 1.93
C ARG A 228 10.83 -7.68 1.94
N ARG A 229 10.23 -6.85 2.80
CA ARG A 229 8.79 -6.68 2.95
C ARG A 229 8.21 -5.61 2.03
N GLY A 230 9.03 -4.88 1.28
CA GLY A 230 8.56 -3.76 0.46
C GLY A 230 7.91 -2.66 1.30
N LEU A 231 8.46 -2.37 2.50
CA LEU A 231 8.04 -1.26 3.35
C LEU A 231 8.68 0.07 2.94
N ILE A 232 9.69 0.01 2.10
CA ILE A 232 10.38 1.13 1.47
C ILE A 232 10.62 0.80 0.00
N ASN A 233 10.50 1.78 -0.86
CA ASN A 233 10.80 1.67 -2.28
C ASN A 233 11.75 2.80 -2.74
N SER A 234 12.33 2.67 -3.93
CA SER A 234 13.29 3.64 -4.49
C SER A 234 12.70 5.04 -4.62
N ASP A 235 11.49 5.17 -5.11
CA ASP A 235 10.86 6.46 -5.39
C ASP A 235 10.59 7.26 -4.10
N GLU A 236 10.18 6.55 -3.04
CA GLU A 236 10.01 7.16 -1.72
C GLU A 236 11.34 7.56 -1.09
N LEU A 237 12.40 6.75 -1.27
CA LEU A 237 13.72 7.10 -0.79
C LEU A 237 14.28 8.32 -1.53
N GLU A 238 14.15 8.38 -2.85
CA GLU A 238 14.59 9.57 -3.62
C GLU A 238 13.83 10.84 -3.21
N THR A 239 12.52 10.71 -2.95
CA THR A 239 11.71 11.82 -2.47
C THR A 239 12.16 12.28 -1.09
N ALA A 240 12.37 11.33 -0.17
CA ALA A 240 12.84 11.61 1.18
C ALA A 240 14.26 12.20 1.19
N GLU A 241 15.14 11.75 0.28
CA GLU A 241 16.50 12.29 0.12
C GLU A 241 16.48 13.76 -0.32
N LYS A 242 15.68 14.10 -1.34
CA LYS A 242 15.49 15.49 -1.79
C LYS A 242 14.92 16.40 -0.68
N GLU A 243 14.02 15.88 0.14
CA GLU A 243 13.48 16.61 1.29
C GLU A 243 14.54 16.81 2.38
N LEU A 244 15.41 15.82 2.60
CA LEU A 244 16.52 15.91 3.55
C LEU A 244 17.57 16.93 3.12
N GLU A 245 17.93 16.97 1.84
CA GLU A 245 18.86 17.96 1.31
C GLU A 245 18.37 19.39 1.60
N LYS A 246 17.09 19.67 1.32
CA LYS A 246 16.46 20.96 1.63
C LYS A 246 16.43 21.25 3.13
N TRP A 247 16.24 20.22 3.95
CA TRP A 247 16.25 20.35 5.39
C TRP A 247 17.67 20.64 5.89
N PHE A 248 18.69 19.93 5.41
CA PHE A 248 20.10 20.18 5.74
C PHE A 248 20.53 21.60 5.39
N GLU A 249 20.18 22.12 4.23
CA GLU A 249 20.50 23.49 3.83
C GLU A 249 19.92 24.52 4.79
N ARG A 250 18.68 24.34 5.22
CA ARG A 250 17.99 25.24 6.17
C ARG A 250 18.55 25.11 7.59
N ASP A 251 18.83 23.90 8.00
CA ASP A 251 19.27 23.61 9.37
C ASP A 251 20.76 23.95 9.56
N ARG A 252 21.60 23.83 8.52
CA ARG A 252 23.03 24.20 8.56
C ARG A 252 23.22 25.66 8.97
N LYS A 253 22.37 26.58 8.53
CA LYS A 253 22.40 27.97 8.96
C LYS A 253 22.19 28.11 10.47
N LYS A 254 21.22 27.39 11.03
CA LYS A 254 20.98 27.36 12.48
C LYS A 254 22.12 26.75 13.27
N PHE A 255 22.78 25.71 12.74
CA PHE A 255 23.97 25.10 13.38
C PHE A 255 25.18 26.02 13.40
N SER A 256 25.35 26.83 12.37
CA SER A 256 26.40 27.85 12.30
C SER A 256 26.17 28.93 13.36
N ASP A 257 24.91 29.34 13.53
CA ASP A 257 24.52 30.36 14.51
C ASP A 257 24.58 29.84 15.95
N ASP A 258 24.33 28.55 16.18
CA ASP A 258 24.39 27.91 17.50
C ASP A 258 25.83 27.48 17.90
N GLY A 259 26.85 27.74 17.05
CA GLY A 259 28.27 27.45 17.32
C GLY A 259 28.62 25.96 17.40
N LEU A 260 27.76 25.06 16.88
CA LEU A 260 27.91 23.61 16.92
C LEU A 260 28.79 23.05 15.77
N LEU A 261 29.09 23.88 14.78
CA LEU A 261 30.07 23.60 13.72
C LEU A 261 31.38 24.33 14.05
N LYS A 262 32.28 23.67 14.77
CA LYS A 262 33.69 24.03 14.87
C LYS A 262 34.51 23.07 14.05
#